data_a082225cf3adc8a56029b22eb92b91ef
#
_entry.id   a082225cf3adc8a56029b22eb92b91ef
#
_cell.length_a   1.000
_cell.length_b   1.000
_cell.length_c   1.000
_cell.angle_alpha   90.00
_cell.angle_beta   90.00
_cell.angle_gamma   90.00
#
_symmetry.space_group_name_H-M   'P 1'
#
loop_
_entity.id
_entity.type
_entity.pdbx_description
1 polymer ?
#
loop_
_entity_poly.entity_id
_entity_poly.type
_entity_poly.pdbx_seq_one_letter_code
_entity_poly.pdbx_strand_id
1 'polypeptide(L)'
;MEFKWLVRDELSQLKDIDRKEFVGEVYYVRNQMLQLVKEYYDIEGWLESELTIYVQRLESLFDRDGIIIGAYEEDILVGLVSLESYLIDGKTMKLDMLYVSHDYRGKGLGRRLIDIISQEATELGAKELYISATPVRNTVDFYLRLGAELANPPDIYLFELEPLDIHLILPI
;
A
#
# COMPACT_ATOMS: atom_id res chain seq x y z
N MET A 1 -1.58 -9.61 18.50
CA MET A 1 -1.49 -8.59 17.41
C MET A 1 -1.45 -7.21 18.03
N GLU A 2 -0.34 -6.52 17.91
CA GLU A 2 -0.12 -5.16 18.39
C GLU A 2 0.05 -4.22 17.18
N PHE A 3 -0.47 -2.97 17.28
CA PHE A 3 -0.28 -1.94 16.25
C PHE A 3 0.47 -0.78 16.87
N LYS A 4 1.54 -0.33 16.23
CA LYS A 4 2.33 0.80 16.70
C LYS A 4 2.90 1.65 15.57
N TRP A 5 3.09 2.94 15.85
CA TRP A 5 3.80 3.87 14.96
C TRP A 5 5.28 3.54 14.98
N LEU A 6 5.85 3.30 13.82
CA LEU A 6 7.26 2.96 13.70
C LEU A 6 8.13 4.21 13.81
N VAL A 7 9.25 4.06 14.48
CA VAL A 7 10.33 5.03 14.47
C VAL A 7 11.39 4.64 13.43
N ARG A 8 12.26 5.60 13.08
CA ARG A 8 13.23 5.44 11.99
C ARG A 8 14.07 4.17 12.07
N ASP A 9 14.54 3.82 13.27
CA ASP A 9 15.41 2.65 13.49
C ASP A 9 14.68 1.32 13.32
N GLU A 10 13.36 1.31 13.33
CA GLU A 10 12.52 0.12 13.15
C GLU A 10 12.18 -0.17 11.68
N LEU A 11 12.41 0.77 10.75
CA LEU A 11 12.00 0.64 9.35
C LEU A 11 12.69 -0.51 8.62
N SER A 12 13.88 -0.89 9.05
CA SER A 12 14.61 -2.07 8.54
C SER A 12 13.90 -3.40 8.82
N GLN A 13 12.93 -3.43 9.76
CA GLN A 13 12.09 -4.60 10.04
C GLN A 13 11.13 -4.94 8.88
N LEU A 14 11.02 -4.10 7.85
CA LEU A 14 10.28 -4.42 6.63
C LEU A 14 10.69 -5.79 6.06
N LYS A 15 11.93 -6.21 6.24
CA LYS A 15 12.47 -7.53 5.85
C LYS A 15 11.73 -8.71 6.48
N ASP A 16 11.08 -8.52 7.64
CA ASP A 16 10.38 -9.57 8.38
C ASP A 16 9.03 -9.91 7.73
N ILE A 17 8.51 -9.03 6.88
CA ILE A 17 7.26 -9.27 6.15
C ILE A 17 7.50 -10.28 5.02
N ASP A 18 6.87 -11.44 5.11
CA ASP A 18 6.87 -12.42 4.02
C ASP A 18 5.94 -11.97 2.90
N ARG A 19 6.54 -11.50 1.79
CA ARG A 19 5.78 -11.03 0.62
C ARG A 19 5.50 -12.10 -0.44
N LYS A 20 5.76 -13.39 -0.15
CA LYS A 20 5.50 -14.47 -1.10
C LYS A 20 4.09 -14.40 -1.68
N GLU A 21 4.00 -14.54 -2.99
CA GLU A 21 2.73 -14.54 -3.69
C GLU A 21 2.86 -15.26 -5.04
N PHE A 22 1.90 -16.13 -5.33
CA PHE A 22 1.68 -16.65 -6.69
C PHE A 22 0.72 -15.70 -7.42
N VAL A 23 1.16 -15.15 -8.53
CA VAL A 23 0.34 -14.28 -9.39
C VAL A 23 -0.17 -15.08 -10.57
N GLY A 24 -1.47 -15.15 -10.74
CA GLY A 24 -2.14 -15.82 -11.86
C GLY A 24 -2.86 -14.88 -12.81
N GLU A 25 -3.19 -13.68 -12.32
CA GLU A 25 -3.94 -12.67 -13.08
C GLU A 25 -3.53 -11.27 -12.67
N VAL A 26 -3.49 -10.36 -13.63
CA VAL A 26 -3.19 -8.94 -13.43
C VAL A 26 -4.25 -8.06 -14.10
N TYR A 27 -4.43 -6.86 -13.57
CA TYR A 27 -5.28 -5.84 -14.15
C TYR A 27 -4.50 -4.89 -15.06
N TYR A 28 -5.15 -4.51 -16.14
CA TYR A 28 -4.77 -3.38 -17.00
C TYR A 28 -5.91 -2.38 -17.08
N VAL A 29 -5.60 -1.11 -17.24
CA VAL A 29 -6.59 -0.09 -17.57
C VAL A 29 -6.62 0.09 -19.07
N ARG A 30 -7.76 -0.21 -19.69
CA ARG A 30 -8.00 -0.01 -21.12
C ARG A 30 -9.34 0.68 -21.33
N ASN A 31 -9.36 1.76 -22.08
CA ASN A 31 -10.57 2.57 -22.30
C ASN A 31 -11.26 2.97 -20.97
N GLN A 32 -10.47 3.38 -19.96
CA GLN A 32 -10.95 3.79 -18.63
C GLN A 32 -11.68 2.67 -17.85
N MET A 33 -11.41 1.41 -18.18
CA MET A 33 -11.98 0.24 -17.52
C MET A 33 -10.87 -0.73 -17.11
N LEU A 34 -11.10 -1.41 -15.98
CA LEU A 34 -10.24 -2.51 -15.54
C LEU A 34 -10.46 -3.74 -16.42
N GLN A 35 -9.38 -4.29 -16.95
CA GLN A 35 -9.37 -5.52 -17.72
C GLN A 35 -8.46 -6.54 -17.07
N LEU A 36 -8.99 -7.70 -16.70
CA LEU A 36 -8.23 -8.80 -16.11
C LEU A 36 -7.58 -9.63 -17.21
N VAL A 37 -6.30 -9.91 -17.06
CA VAL A 37 -5.48 -10.69 -18.00
C VAL A 37 -4.75 -11.78 -17.23
N LYS A 38 -4.67 -12.98 -17.81
CA LYS A 38 -3.90 -14.09 -17.23
C LYS A 38 -2.41 -13.85 -17.45
N GLU A 39 -1.69 -13.76 -16.37
CA GLU A 39 -0.23 -13.70 -16.32
C GLU A 39 0.25 -14.54 -15.13
N TYR A 40 1.30 -15.34 -15.32
CA TYR A 40 1.75 -16.28 -14.31
C TYR A 40 3.19 -15.99 -13.91
N TYR A 41 3.40 -15.63 -12.65
CA TYR A 41 4.73 -15.50 -12.06
C TYR A 41 4.68 -15.65 -10.53
N ASP A 42 5.81 -15.97 -9.95
CA ASP A 42 5.99 -16.09 -8.50
C ASP A 42 6.77 -14.91 -7.94
N ILE A 43 6.31 -14.39 -6.82
CA ILE A 43 7.08 -13.49 -5.95
C ILE A 43 7.59 -14.35 -4.80
N GLU A 44 8.89 -14.66 -4.80
CA GLU A 44 9.48 -15.56 -3.79
C GLU A 44 9.81 -14.88 -2.46
N GLY A 45 9.83 -13.55 -2.43
CA GLY A 45 10.15 -12.74 -1.27
C GLY A 45 10.84 -11.44 -1.65
N TRP A 46 11.59 -10.84 -0.74
CA TRP A 46 12.38 -9.65 -0.99
C TRP A 46 13.70 -10.00 -1.68
N LEU A 47 13.98 -9.35 -2.79
CA LEU A 47 15.36 -9.24 -3.28
C LEU A 47 16.08 -8.18 -2.41
N GLU A 48 17.35 -8.40 -2.09
CA GLU A 48 18.13 -7.48 -1.24
C GLU A 48 18.16 -6.05 -1.81
N SER A 49 18.31 -5.92 -3.12
CA SER A 49 18.28 -4.62 -3.82
C SER A 49 16.92 -3.93 -3.72
N GLU A 50 15.83 -4.67 -3.85
CA GLU A 50 14.48 -4.14 -3.65
C GLU A 50 14.25 -3.70 -2.21
N LEU A 51 14.57 -4.57 -1.25
CA LEU A 51 14.39 -4.27 0.17
C LEU A 51 15.11 -2.98 0.56
N THR A 52 16.35 -2.78 0.08
CA THR A 52 17.12 -1.56 0.28
C THR A 52 16.37 -0.33 -0.23
N ILE A 53 15.82 -0.39 -1.44
CA ILE A 53 15.06 0.71 -2.04
C ILE A 53 13.80 1.01 -1.22
N TYR A 54 13.06 -0.01 -0.82
CA TYR A 54 11.82 0.19 -0.05
C TYR A 54 12.08 0.70 1.37
N VAL A 55 13.14 0.25 2.04
CA VAL A 55 13.54 0.80 3.35
C VAL A 55 13.94 2.28 3.19
N GLN A 56 14.74 2.62 2.20
CA GLN A 56 15.09 4.03 1.92
C GLN A 56 13.87 4.90 1.59
N ARG A 57 12.87 4.34 0.90
CA ARG A 57 11.59 5.02 0.65
C ARG A 57 10.84 5.31 1.95
N LEU A 58 10.77 4.33 2.86
CA LEU A 58 10.17 4.52 4.19
C LEU A 58 10.95 5.53 5.04
N GLU A 59 12.29 5.49 5.02
CA GLU A 59 13.12 6.47 5.71
C GLU A 59 12.87 7.89 5.19
N SER A 60 12.83 8.04 3.86
CA SER A 60 12.52 9.33 3.22
C SER A 60 11.11 9.81 3.54
N LEU A 61 10.13 8.90 3.64
CA LEU A 61 8.77 9.19 4.07
C LEU A 61 8.74 9.67 5.52
N PHE A 62 9.44 8.97 6.41
CA PHE A 62 9.57 9.31 7.84
C PHE A 62 10.22 10.69 8.01
N ASP A 63 11.31 10.97 7.28
CA ASP A 63 12.07 12.22 7.37
C ASP A 63 11.26 13.46 6.91
N ARG A 64 10.12 13.26 6.20
CA ARG A 64 9.16 14.31 5.83
C ARG A 64 7.82 14.21 6.56
N ASP A 65 7.85 13.68 7.79
CA ASP A 65 6.70 13.56 8.69
C ASP A 65 5.58 12.63 8.19
N GLY A 66 5.88 11.67 7.31
CA GLY A 66 4.92 10.64 6.92
C GLY A 66 4.63 9.68 8.07
N ILE A 67 3.44 9.09 8.06
CA ILE A 67 2.99 8.15 9.09
C ILE A 67 3.29 6.72 8.64
N ILE A 68 3.90 5.94 9.52
CA ILE A 68 4.20 4.52 9.28
C ILE A 68 3.71 3.71 10.46
N ILE A 69 2.81 2.76 10.20
CA ILE A 69 2.21 1.92 11.24
C ILE A 69 2.54 0.45 10.94
N GLY A 70 3.09 -0.22 11.94
CA GLY A 70 3.38 -1.65 11.91
C GLY A 70 2.36 -2.47 12.70
N ALA A 71 2.07 -3.66 12.21
CA ALA A 71 1.34 -4.71 12.91
C ALA A 71 2.31 -5.81 13.32
N TYR A 72 2.33 -6.15 14.59
CA TYR A 72 3.26 -7.10 15.20
C TYR A 72 2.55 -8.30 15.79
N GLU A 73 3.18 -9.45 15.61
CA GLU A 73 2.85 -10.69 16.32
C GLU A 73 4.13 -11.23 16.95
N GLU A 74 4.15 -11.38 18.29
CA GLU A 74 5.34 -11.85 19.01
C GLU A 74 6.65 -11.12 18.64
N ASP A 75 6.59 -9.78 18.57
CA ASP A 75 7.69 -8.88 18.20
C ASP A 75 8.17 -8.96 16.74
N ILE A 76 7.50 -9.74 15.88
CA ILE A 76 7.77 -9.82 14.44
C ILE A 76 6.83 -8.89 13.69
N LEU A 77 7.37 -8.07 12.80
CA LEU A 77 6.56 -7.22 11.91
C LEU A 77 5.87 -8.09 10.84
N VAL A 78 4.55 -8.19 10.91
CA VAL A 78 3.73 -9.02 9.99
C VAL A 78 2.85 -8.21 9.05
N GLY A 79 2.81 -6.90 9.24
CA GLY A 79 2.11 -5.97 8.36
C GLY A 79 2.60 -4.54 8.55
N LEU A 80 2.53 -3.75 7.49
CA LEU A 80 2.92 -2.35 7.51
C LEU A 80 2.01 -1.57 6.59
N VAL A 81 1.64 -0.36 7.02
CA VAL A 81 0.96 0.65 6.20
C VAL A 81 1.65 1.98 6.38
N SER A 82 1.75 2.77 5.29
CA SER A 82 2.32 4.10 5.36
C SER A 82 1.53 5.12 4.55
N LEU A 83 1.57 6.38 5.01
CA LEU A 83 0.80 7.51 4.51
C LEU A 83 1.72 8.73 4.34
N GLU A 84 1.60 9.43 3.22
CA GLU A 84 2.25 10.74 3.03
C GLU A 84 1.73 11.77 4.04
N SER A 85 2.52 12.82 4.30
CA SER A 85 2.18 13.88 5.28
C SER A 85 1.40 15.05 4.71
N TYR A 86 1.09 15.05 3.41
CA TYR A 86 0.45 16.20 2.74
C TYR A 86 -0.77 15.80 1.91
N LEU A 87 -1.68 16.76 1.74
CA LEU A 87 -2.83 16.64 0.87
C LEU A 87 -2.46 17.02 -0.57
N ILE A 88 -2.77 16.16 -1.54
CA ILE A 88 -2.47 16.37 -2.97
C ILE A 88 -3.27 17.56 -3.53
N ASP A 89 -4.57 17.60 -3.21
CA ASP A 89 -5.54 18.55 -3.75
C ASP A 89 -6.43 19.19 -2.66
N GLY A 90 -5.93 19.25 -1.43
CA GLY A 90 -6.65 19.74 -0.26
C GLY A 90 -7.63 18.75 0.37
N LYS A 91 -7.77 17.55 -0.17
CA LYS A 91 -8.67 16.49 0.37
C LYS A 91 -8.14 15.06 0.22
N THR A 92 -7.18 14.82 -0.66
CA THR A 92 -6.66 13.50 -1.01
C THR A 92 -5.27 13.30 -0.43
N MET A 93 -5.02 12.20 0.25
CA MET A 93 -3.72 11.85 0.81
C MET A 93 -3.21 10.53 0.21
N LYS A 94 -1.92 10.46 -0.14
CA LYS A 94 -1.37 9.24 -0.74
C LYS A 94 -1.12 8.18 0.31
N LEU A 95 -1.74 7.02 0.16
CA LEU A 95 -1.32 5.77 0.79
C LEU A 95 -0.06 5.30 0.08
N ASP A 96 1.09 5.33 0.78
CA ASP A 96 2.38 5.07 0.15
C ASP A 96 2.68 3.59 0.02
N MET A 97 2.49 2.82 1.12
CA MET A 97 2.69 1.36 1.13
C MET A 97 1.63 0.65 1.97
N LEU A 98 1.29 -0.57 1.57
CA LEU A 98 0.58 -1.54 2.39
C LEU A 98 1.15 -2.93 2.12
N TYR A 99 1.72 -3.54 3.13
CA TYR A 99 2.21 -4.92 3.09
C TYR A 99 1.61 -5.75 4.21
N VAL A 100 1.28 -6.99 3.89
CA VAL A 100 0.83 -8.01 4.85
C VAL A 100 1.55 -9.31 4.54
N SER A 101 2.21 -9.88 5.54
CA SER A 101 2.88 -11.17 5.45
C SER A 101 1.93 -12.26 4.92
N HIS A 102 2.46 -13.16 4.10
CA HIS A 102 1.71 -14.19 3.39
C HIS A 102 0.72 -14.92 4.30
N ASP A 103 1.17 -15.43 5.44
CA ASP A 103 0.35 -16.21 6.37
C ASP A 103 -0.73 -15.39 7.09
N TYR A 104 -0.68 -14.08 7.01
CA TYR A 104 -1.64 -13.16 7.64
C TYR A 104 -2.65 -12.57 6.64
N ARG A 105 -2.51 -12.88 5.34
CA ARG A 105 -3.44 -12.44 4.30
C ARG A 105 -4.78 -13.19 4.42
N GLY A 106 -5.85 -12.55 3.96
CA GLY A 106 -7.20 -13.12 4.03
C GLY A 106 -7.81 -13.20 5.42
N LYS A 107 -7.09 -12.75 6.47
CA LYS A 107 -7.53 -12.79 7.88
C LYS A 107 -7.96 -11.41 8.43
N GLY A 108 -8.15 -10.43 7.55
CA GLY A 108 -8.62 -9.08 7.92
C GLY A 108 -7.53 -8.08 8.32
N LEU A 109 -6.24 -8.49 8.40
CA LEU A 109 -5.16 -7.60 8.83
C LEU A 109 -5.00 -6.39 7.91
N GLY A 110 -5.01 -6.58 6.58
CA GLY A 110 -4.91 -5.47 5.64
C GLY A 110 -6.04 -4.46 5.80
N ARG A 111 -7.29 -4.93 6.01
CA ARG A 111 -8.43 -4.06 6.30
C ARG A 111 -8.19 -3.26 7.59
N ARG A 112 -7.74 -3.93 8.66
CA ARG A 112 -7.47 -3.25 9.93
C ARG A 112 -6.41 -2.16 9.80
N LEU A 113 -5.35 -2.41 9.04
CA LEU A 113 -4.31 -1.41 8.75
C LEU A 113 -4.88 -0.22 7.97
N ILE A 114 -5.74 -0.46 6.97
CA ILE A 114 -6.43 0.61 6.23
C ILE A 114 -7.36 1.40 7.16
N ASP A 115 -8.13 0.74 8.04
CA ASP A 115 -9.03 1.43 8.97
C ASP A 115 -8.23 2.39 9.89
N ILE A 116 -7.08 1.94 10.42
CA ILE A 116 -6.23 2.76 11.30
C ILE A 116 -5.63 3.94 10.52
N ILE A 117 -5.02 3.69 9.35
CA ILE A 117 -4.37 4.76 8.59
C ILE A 117 -5.39 5.77 8.01
N SER A 118 -6.61 5.32 7.72
CA SER A 118 -7.71 6.20 7.29
C SER A 118 -8.15 7.16 8.40
N GLN A 119 -8.12 6.70 9.65
CA GLN A 119 -8.37 7.56 10.79
C GLN A 119 -7.30 8.65 10.90
N GLU A 120 -6.01 8.30 10.81
CA GLU A 120 -4.91 9.27 10.81
C GLU A 120 -5.05 10.27 9.66
N ALA A 121 -5.35 9.79 8.45
CA ALA A 121 -5.57 10.65 7.29
C ALA A 121 -6.74 11.62 7.49
N THR A 122 -7.83 11.16 8.10
CA THR A 122 -9.01 11.99 8.40
C THR A 122 -8.66 13.07 9.42
N GLU A 123 -7.88 12.76 10.45
CA GLU A 123 -7.41 13.73 11.45
C GLU A 123 -6.51 14.81 10.82
N LEU A 124 -5.78 14.47 9.74
CA LEU A 124 -5.00 15.40 8.93
C LEU A 124 -5.82 16.14 7.86
N GLY A 125 -7.13 15.90 7.79
CA GLY A 125 -8.07 16.61 6.92
C GLY A 125 -8.34 15.92 5.58
N ALA A 126 -7.85 14.70 5.37
CA ALA A 126 -8.18 13.92 4.17
C ALA A 126 -9.63 13.45 4.18
N LYS A 127 -10.19 13.29 3.00
CA LYS A 127 -11.52 12.69 2.75
C LYS A 127 -11.43 11.43 1.92
N GLU A 128 -10.28 11.21 1.32
CA GLU A 128 -10.01 10.07 0.46
C GLU A 128 -8.51 9.76 0.43
N LEU A 129 -8.19 8.49 0.17
CA LEU A 129 -6.82 8.02 -0.07
C LEU A 129 -6.60 7.82 -1.57
N TYR A 130 -5.44 8.28 -2.08
CA TYR A 130 -4.94 7.92 -3.39
C TYR A 130 -4.03 6.69 -3.25
N ILE A 131 -4.25 5.69 -4.10
CA ILE A 131 -3.56 4.41 -4.04
C ILE A 131 -2.98 4.09 -5.42
N SER A 132 -1.66 3.90 -5.50
CA SER A 132 -1.01 3.26 -6.64
C SER A 132 -0.86 1.77 -6.29
N ALA A 133 -1.77 0.96 -6.78
CA ALA A 133 -1.83 -0.46 -6.47
C ALA A 133 -1.06 -1.27 -7.51
N THR A 134 -0.12 -2.13 -7.07
CA THR A 134 0.43 -3.15 -7.97
C THR A 134 -0.71 -3.85 -8.71
N PRO A 135 -0.59 -4.10 -10.03
CA PRO A 135 -1.72 -4.56 -10.84
C PRO A 135 -2.16 -6.00 -10.58
N VAL A 136 -1.58 -6.66 -9.57
CA VAL A 136 -1.94 -8.02 -9.18
C VAL A 136 -3.40 -8.08 -8.74
N ARG A 137 -4.14 -9.08 -9.24
CA ARG A 137 -5.57 -9.24 -8.98
C ARG A 137 -5.91 -9.15 -7.50
N ASN A 138 -5.19 -9.88 -6.65
CA ASN A 138 -5.47 -9.92 -5.21
C ASN A 138 -5.38 -8.53 -4.56
N THR A 139 -4.40 -7.72 -4.96
CA THR A 139 -4.17 -6.37 -4.45
C THR A 139 -5.28 -5.42 -4.91
N VAL A 140 -5.57 -5.40 -6.20
CA VAL A 140 -6.60 -4.51 -6.76
C VAL A 140 -7.99 -4.89 -6.21
N ASP A 141 -8.35 -6.18 -6.24
CA ASP A 141 -9.61 -6.68 -5.68
C ASP A 141 -9.77 -6.36 -4.20
N PHE A 142 -8.68 -6.34 -3.44
CA PHE A 142 -8.71 -5.95 -2.03
C PHE A 142 -9.20 -4.51 -1.88
N TYR A 143 -8.63 -3.55 -2.61
CA TYR A 143 -9.04 -2.15 -2.53
C TYR A 143 -10.46 -1.93 -3.10
N LEU A 144 -10.83 -2.60 -4.20
CA LEU A 144 -12.18 -2.52 -4.74
C LEU A 144 -13.24 -3.00 -3.74
N ARG A 145 -12.94 -4.07 -2.98
CA ARG A 145 -13.84 -4.56 -1.90
C ARG A 145 -13.94 -3.59 -0.73
N LEU A 146 -12.99 -2.70 -0.53
CA LEU A 146 -13.06 -1.61 0.45
C LEU A 146 -13.89 -0.42 -0.04
N GLY A 147 -14.26 -0.39 -1.32
CA GLY A 147 -15.01 0.70 -1.94
C GLY A 147 -14.13 1.65 -2.75
N ALA A 148 -12.87 1.29 -3.02
CA ALA A 148 -12.05 2.08 -3.92
C ALA A 148 -12.59 2.04 -5.35
N GLU A 149 -12.41 3.13 -6.08
CA GLU A 149 -12.77 3.28 -7.47
C GLU A 149 -11.55 3.67 -8.30
N LEU A 150 -11.61 3.41 -9.61
CA LEU A 150 -10.54 3.81 -10.52
C LEU A 150 -10.40 5.34 -10.54
N ALA A 151 -9.19 5.85 -10.30
CA ALA A 151 -8.88 7.26 -10.43
C ALA A 151 -9.01 7.69 -11.89
N ASN A 152 -9.96 8.61 -12.20
CA ASN A 152 -10.24 9.03 -13.57
C ASN A 152 -10.53 10.54 -13.64
N PRO A 153 -9.59 11.36 -14.15
CA PRO A 153 -8.22 10.97 -14.50
C PRO A 153 -7.36 10.65 -13.25
N PRO A 154 -6.29 9.86 -13.38
CA PRO A 154 -5.32 9.72 -12.31
C PRO A 154 -4.55 11.03 -12.10
N ASP A 155 -3.95 11.19 -10.91
CA ASP A 155 -2.97 12.26 -10.68
C ASP A 155 -1.80 12.08 -11.64
N ILE A 156 -1.45 13.13 -12.39
CA ILE A 156 -0.48 13.02 -13.49
C ILE A 156 0.92 12.70 -12.97
N TYR A 157 1.32 13.30 -11.86
CA TYR A 157 2.64 13.10 -11.27
C TYR A 157 2.78 11.68 -10.70
N LEU A 158 1.78 11.21 -9.96
CA LEU A 158 1.78 9.86 -9.38
C LEU A 158 1.68 8.79 -10.46
N PHE A 159 0.95 9.06 -11.54
CA PHE A 159 0.89 8.17 -12.69
C PHE A 159 2.25 8.04 -13.40
N GLU A 160 2.97 9.14 -13.57
CA GLU A 160 4.30 9.13 -14.19
C GLU A 160 5.33 8.38 -13.33
N LEU A 161 5.20 8.40 -12.00
CA LEU A 161 6.07 7.66 -11.09
C LEU A 161 5.83 6.15 -11.14
N GLU A 162 4.58 5.72 -11.22
CA GLU A 162 4.17 4.32 -11.14
C GLU A 162 3.18 3.98 -12.29
N PRO A 163 3.61 4.08 -13.58
CA PRO A 163 2.70 4.04 -14.73
C PRO A 163 2.10 2.67 -15.00
N LEU A 164 2.63 1.60 -14.41
CA LEU A 164 2.11 0.24 -14.53
C LEU A 164 1.12 -0.12 -13.42
N ASP A 165 1.03 0.71 -12.38
CA ASP A 165 0.14 0.48 -11.27
C ASP A 165 -1.31 0.86 -11.62
N ILE A 166 -2.24 0.29 -10.88
CA ILE A 166 -3.65 0.66 -10.94
C ILE A 166 -3.90 1.78 -9.95
N HIS A 167 -4.22 2.95 -10.47
CA HIS A 167 -4.47 4.15 -9.66
C HIS A 167 -5.92 4.19 -9.20
N LEU A 168 -6.13 4.21 -7.89
CA LEU A 168 -7.43 4.11 -7.24
C LEU A 168 -7.64 5.28 -6.26
N ILE A 169 -8.91 5.63 -6.04
CA ILE A 169 -9.36 6.53 -4.97
C ILE A 169 -10.22 5.72 -4.01
N LEU A 170 -9.90 5.79 -2.73
CA LEU A 170 -10.67 5.18 -1.66
C LEU A 170 -11.26 6.28 -0.77
N PRO A 171 -12.58 6.52 -0.77
CA PRO A 171 -13.24 7.40 0.21
C PRO A 171 -13.05 6.90 1.64
N ILE A 172 -12.82 7.81 2.59
CA ILE A 172 -12.61 7.50 4.01
C ILE A 172 -13.47 8.35 4.92
#